data_71da437194a380f8a0096d6ccb2f66d1
#
_entry.id   71da437194a380f8a0096d6ccb2f66d1
#
_cell.length_a   1.000
_cell.length_b   1.000
_cell.length_c   1.000
_cell.angle_alpha   90.00
_cell.angle_beta   90.00
_cell.angle_gamma   90.00
#
_symmetry.space_group_name_H-M   'P 1'
#
loop_
_entity.id
_entity.type
_entity.pdbx_description
1 polymer ?
#
loop_
_entity_poly.entity_id
_entity_poly.type
_entity_poly.pdbx_seq_one_letter_code
_entity_poly.pdbx_strand_id
1 'polypeptide(L)'
;KRMAISLVCGLVAGLAFMFLREHLNASGQAQTWTTINNLLFQDITDEGAERAFGIFYIIGQLFIKALQLVIIPMVFTSISLAIGSIADIRTMGRISAKTLFWFLLCSFLALLLAGCVGYGTYSMGLFNTHIEGLAEASGSTGSNPLNVVLNIIPSNIVTAFGSNGAVLSSVFLAVAIGLSMNTLGESRTATLRRLLGEVNDVVVVFLNFIVSNFAPFAVFVLLTRTFAIYGIDHLKPALVYVVVTVVLLLAFLVIAYPLVIALGAKLNPFTFIRKIANVAVFGFSTSSSAATLPLNI
;
A
#
# COMPACT_ATOMS: atom_id res chain seq x y z
N LYS A 1 7.38 18.07 8.43
CA LYS A 1 8.38 18.20 9.50
C LYS A 1 8.17 17.17 10.64
N ARG A 2 6.97 17.05 11.24
CA ARG A 2 6.68 16.08 12.33
C ARG A 2 6.99 14.64 11.95
N MET A 3 6.56 14.19 10.77
CA MET A 3 6.83 12.85 10.23
C MET A 3 8.33 12.56 10.10
N ALA A 4 9.10 13.50 9.54
CA ALA A 4 10.55 13.32 9.38
C ALA A 4 11.27 13.23 10.73
N ILE A 5 10.85 14.03 11.71
CA ILE A 5 11.39 13.96 13.08
C ILE A 5 11.06 12.60 13.70
N SER A 6 9.82 12.14 13.61
CA SER A 6 9.39 10.83 14.14
C SER A 6 10.15 9.68 13.51
N LEU A 7 10.42 9.75 12.20
CA LEU A 7 11.20 8.74 11.49
C LEU A 7 12.65 8.69 12.02
N VAL A 8 13.31 9.84 12.15
CA VAL A 8 14.69 9.90 12.67
C VAL A 8 14.73 9.46 14.14
N CYS A 9 13.81 9.94 14.98
CA CYS A 9 13.73 9.53 16.37
C CYS A 9 13.43 8.04 16.52
N GLY A 10 12.53 7.49 15.70
CA GLY A 10 12.20 6.06 15.71
C GLY A 10 13.39 5.19 15.31
N LEU A 11 14.16 5.64 14.30
CA LEU A 11 15.37 4.95 13.87
C LEU A 11 16.43 4.98 14.97
N VAL A 12 16.69 6.13 15.58
CA VAL A 12 17.67 6.27 16.68
C VAL A 12 17.25 5.44 17.89
N ALA A 13 15.99 5.51 18.31
CA ALA A 13 15.46 4.73 19.41
C ALA A 13 15.51 3.22 19.11
N GLY A 14 15.14 2.83 17.89
CA GLY A 14 15.20 1.43 17.46
C GLY A 14 16.60 0.87 17.49
N LEU A 15 17.58 1.60 16.96
CA LEU A 15 19.00 1.22 17.05
C LEU A 15 19.48 1.14 18.51
N ALA A 16 19.08 2.09 19.35
CA ALA A 16 19.43 2.05 20.78
C ALA A 16 18.89 0.79 21.47
N PHE A 17 17.64 0.40 21.23
CA PHE A 17 17.06 -0.82 21.76
C PHE A 17 17.70 -2.08 21.16
N MET A 18 18.10 -2.06 19.93
CA MET A 18 18.83 -3.14 19.29
C MET A 18 20.18 -3.36 19.96
N PHE A 19 21.00 -2.30 20.15
CA PHE A 19 22.26 -2.41 20.86
C PHE A 19 22.08 -2.85 22.32
N LEU A 20 21.02 -2.37 22.99
CA LEU A 20 20.67 -2.80 24.32
C LEU A 20 20.37 -4.30 24.36
N ARG A 21 19.63 -4.81 23.40
CA ARG A 21 19.33 -6.24 23.25
C ARG A 21 20.61 -7.07 23.11
N GLU A 22 21.48 -6.66 22.19
CA GLU A 22 22.75 -7.37 21.96
C GLU A 22 23.63 -7.36 23.20
N HIS A 23 23.72 -6.22 23.88
CA HIS A 23 24.49 -6.10 25.12
C HIS A 23 23.92 -6.96 26.24
N LEU A 24 22.60 -6.99 26.44
CA LEU A 24 21.96 -7.81 27.46
C LEU A 24 22.12 -9.30 27.17
N ASN A 25 22.02 -9.72 25.92
CA ASN A 25 22.22 -11.09 25.49
C ASN A 25 23.71 -11.55 25.71
N ALA A 26 24.65 -10.68 25.35
CA ALA A 26 26.06 -10.94 25.53
C ALA A 26 26.47 -10.99 27.01
N SER A 27 25.80 -10.23 27.89
CA SER A 27 26.07 -10.22 29.35
C SER A 27 25.31 -11.30 30.13
N GLY A 28 24.61 -12.20 29.45
CA GLY A 28 23.85 -13.28 30.10
C GLY A 28 22.53 -12.83 30.75
N GLN A 29 22.11 -11.61 30.51
CA GLN A 29 20.85 -11.03 31.03
C GLN A 29 19.69 -11.11 30.04
N ALA A 30 19.60 -12.20 29.28
CA ALA A 30 18.54 -12.41 28.29
C ALA A 30 17.13 -12.30 28.88
N GLN A 31 16.96 -12.66 30.16
CA GLN A 31 15.67 -12.56 30.85
C GLN A 31 15.22 -11.11 31.04
N THR A 32 16.13 -10.18 31.22
CA THR A 32 15.84 -8.75 31.29
C THR A 32 15.33 -8.24 29.94
N TRP A 33 15.96 -8.67 28.83
CA TRP A 33 15.47 -8.36 27.49
C TRP A 33 14.08 -8.93 27.26
N THR A 34 13.82 -10.19 27.61
CA THR A 34 12.50 -10.81 27.48
C THR A 34 11.42 -10.00 28.21
N THR A 35 11.72 -9.47 29.39
CA THR A 35 10.79 -8.62 30.16
C THR A 35 10.51 -7.30 29.41
N ILE A 36 11.55 -6.64 28.88
CA ILE A 36 11.41 -5.41 28.10
C ILE A 36 10.61 -5.69 26.81
N ASN A 37 10.91 -6.77 26.11
CA ASN A 37 10.22 -7.17 24.90
C ASN A 37 8.73 -7.42 25.17
N ASN A 38 8.39 -8.18 26.20
CA ASN A 38 6.99 -8.45 26.57
C ASN A 38 6.23 -7.19 26.94
N LEU A 39 6.89 -6.23 27.58
CA LEU A 39 6.26 -4.98 27.97
C LEU A 39 6.03 -4.04 26.76
N LEU A 40 7.02 -3.94 25.87
CA LEU A 40 7.02 -2.88 24.84
C LEU A 40 6.71 -3.42 23.43
N PHE A 41 7.35 -4.53 23.01
CA PHE A 41 7.44 -4.86 21.58
C PHE A 41 6.69 -6.13 21.19
N GLN A 42 6.44 -7.05 22.10
CA GLN A 42 5.83 -8.36 21.82
C GLN A 42 4.49 -8.21 21.11
N ASP A 43 4.27 -9.07 20.14
CA ASP A 43 2.96 -9.27 19.55
C ASP A 43 2.07 -9.99 20.57
N ILE A 44 0.99 -9.33 20.98
CA ILE A 44 0.04 -9.88 21.95
C ILE A 44 -0.89 -10.95 21.35
N THR A 45 -0.83 -11.16 20.03
CA THR A 45 -1.63 -12.17 19.34
C THR A 45 -0.86 -13.47 19.11
N ASP A 46 0.44 -13.48 19.40
CA ASP A 46 1.27 -14.68 19.30
C ASP A 46 0.89 -15.70 20.37
N GLU A 47 1.03 -16.98 20.05
CA GLU A 47 0.85 -18.09 21.02
C GLU A 47 1.87 -17.94 22.15
N GLY A 48 1.39 -17.96 23.39
CA GLY A 48 2.24 -17.81 24.60
C GLY A 48 2.47 -16.36 25.04
N ALA A 49 1.93 -15.35 24.35
CA ALA A 49 2.05 -13.93 24.71
C ALA A 49 0.97 -13.45 25.70
N GLU A 50 0.26 -14.36 26.39
CA GLU A 50 -0.87 -14.04 27.28
C GLU A 50 -0.58 -13.01 28.38
N ARG A 51 0.70 -12.87 28.77
CA ARG A 51 1.15 -11.91 29.78
C ARG A 51 1.91 -10.71 29.20
N ALA A 52 1.99 -10.62 27.88
CA ALA A 52 2.66 -9.52 27.22
C ALA A 52 1.73 -8.29 27.13
N PHE A 53 2.29 -7.11 27.34
CA PHE A 53 1.55 -5.84 27.16
C PHE A 53 1.74 -5.28 25.77
N GLY A 54 2.89 -5.46 25.13
CA GLY A 54 3.18 -5.07 23.76
C GLY A 54 2.76 -3.64 23.42
N ILE A 55 3.09 -2.63 24.24
CA ILE A 55 2.56 -1.26 24.11
C ILE A 55 2.82 -0.69 22.71
N PHE A 56 4.03 -0.88 22.16
CA PHE A 56 4.38 -0.38 20.83
C PHE A 56 3.64 -1.17 19.75
N TYR A 57 3.46 -2.46 19.95
CA TYR A 57 2.65 -3.28 19.06
C TYR A 57 1.21 -2.79 19.00
N ILE A 58 0.56 -2.61 20.16
CA ILE A 58 -0.84 -2.15 20.23
C ILE A 58 -1.02 -0.81 19.54
N ILE A 59 -0.15 0.18 19.84
CA ILE A 59 -0.25 1.51 19.23
C ILE A 59 -0.08 1.44 17.71
N GLY A 60 0.90 0.67 17.24
CA GLY A 60 1.12 0.46 15.81
C GLY A 60 -0.07 -0.21 15.14
N GLN A 61 -0.62 -1.25 15.74
CA GLN A 61 -1.78 -1.97 15.20
C GLN A 61 -3.06 -1.15 15.20
N LEU A 62 -3.29 -0.35 16.24
CA LEU A 62 -4.44 0.57 16.27
C LEU A 62 -4.37 1.60 15.13
N PHE A 63 -3.19 2.13 14.84
CA PHE A 63 -3.00 3.02 13.70
C PHE A 63 -3.27 2.32 12.37
N ILE A 64 -2.71 1.11 12.17
CA ILE A 64 -2.94 0.32 10.95
C ILE A 64 -4.43 0.00 10.79
N LYS A 65 -5.11 -0.44 11.85
CA LYS A 65 -6.56 -0.73 11.83
C LYS A 65 -7.38 0.53 11.54
N ALA A 66 -6.99 1.68 12.08
CA ALA A 66 -7.66 2.95 11.80
C ALA A 66 -7.53 3.35 10.31
N LEU A 67 -6.37 3.13 9.69
CA LEU A 67 -6.20 3.32 8.24
C LEU A 67 -7.03 2.32 7.43
N GLN A 68 -7.02 1.05 7.84
CA GLN A 68 -7.80 0.00 7.17
C GLN A 68 -9.31 0.25 7.21
N LEU A 69 -9.82 0.86 8.27
CA LEU A 69 -11.24 1.22 8.41
C LEU A 69 -11.73 2.16 7.30
N VAL A 70 -10.85 3.01 6.79
CA VAL A 70 -11.16 4.03 5.79
C VAL A 70 -11.16 3.48 4.36
N ILE A 71 -10.48 2.36 4.10
CA ILE A 71 -10.24 1.84 2.75
C ILE A 71 -11.56 1.59 2.01
N ILE A 72 -12.41 0.74 2.56
CA ILE A 72 -13.64 0.32 1.88
C ILE A 72 -14.61 1.48 1.62
N PRO A 73 -14.97 2.32 2.63
CA PRO A 73 -15.85 3.46 2.39
C PRO A 73 -15.29 4.44 1.35
N MET A 74 -13.99 4.74 1.42
CA MET A 74 -13.34 5.67 0.51
C MET A 74 -13.32 5.15 -0.94
N VAL A 75 -12.93 3.89 -1.14
CA VAL A 75 -12.90 3.25 -2.45
C VAL A 75 -14.31 3.22 -3.06
N PHE A 76 -15.29 2.79 -2.28
CA PHE A 76 -16.67 2.68 -2.73
C PHE A 76 -17.25 4.04 -3.15
N THR A 77 -17.18 5.05 -2.29
CA THR A 77 -17.75 6.38 -2.58
C THR A 77 -17.03 7.08 -3.73
N SER A 78 -15.69 7.08 -3.72
CA SER A 78 -14.90 7.75 -4.76
C SER A 78 -15.12 7.15 -6.14
N ILE A 79 -15.12 5.81 -6.27
CA ILE A 79 -15.31 5.15 -7.56
C ILE A 79 -16.77 5.31 -8.03
N SER A 80 -17.75 5.17 -7.15
CA SER A 80 -19.17 5.36 -7.51
C SER A 80 -19.43 6.77 -8.05
N LEU A 81 -18.89 7.79 -7.38
CA LEU A 81 -18.99 9.18 -7.82
C LEU A 81 -18.27 9.43 -9.14
N ALA A 82 -17.04 8.93 -9.27
CA ALA A 82 -16.25 9.09 -10.48
C ALA A 82 -16.98 8.52 -11.70
N ILE A 83 -17.47 7.28 -11.61
CA ILE A 83 -18.18 6.63 -12.72
C ILE A 83 -19.54 7.28 -12.96
N GLY A 84 -20.25 7.62 -11.89
CA GLY A 84 -21.55 8.28 -11.98
C GLY A 84 -21.50 9.66 -12.68
N SER A 85 -20.37 10.36 -12.64
CA SER A 85 -20.20 11.69 -13.24
C SER A 85 -19.81 11.69 -14.73
N ILE A 86 -19.65 10.51 -15.34
CA ILE A 86 -19.19 10.40 -16.73
C ILE A 86 -20.32 10.73 -17.71
N ALA A 87 -20.07 11.70 -18.60
CA ALA A 87 -21.07 12.21 -19.55
C ALA A 87 -21.35 11.26 -20.73
N ASP A 88 -20.36 10.49 -21.20
CA ASP A 88 -20.49 9.59 -22.36
C ASP A 88 -19.87 8.22 -22.11
N ILE A 89 -20.75 7.23 -21.86
CA ILE A 89 -20.36 5.85 -21.60
C ILE A 89 -19.72 5.18 -22.83
N ARG A 90 -20.13 5.50 -24.06
CA ARG A 90 -19.61 4.84 -25.26
C ARG A 90 -18.19 5.25 -25.59
N THR A 91 -17.92 6.54 -25.58
CA THR A 91 -16.57 7.08 -25.77
C THR A 91 -15.64 6.62 -24.65
N MET A 92 -16.14 6.60 -23.42
CA MET A 92 -15.43 6.08 -22.29
C MET A 92 -15.13 4.59 -22.38
N GLY A 93 -16.07 3.76 -22.81
CA GLY A 93 -15.85 2.32 -22.94
C GLY A 93 -14.65 2.01 -23.84
N ARG A 94 -14.51 2.71 -24.98
CA ARG A 94 -13.38 2.55 -25.90
C ARG A 94 -12.06 3.05 -25.32
N ILE A 95 -12.09 4.21 -24.63
CA ILE A 95 -10.89 4.76 -23.96
C ILE A 95 -10.48 3.84 -22.82
N SER A 96 -11.42 3.43 -21.97
CA SER A 96 -11.17 2.55 -20.83
C SER A 96 -10.61 1.18 -21.26
N ALA A 97 -11.13 0.58 -22.32
CA ALA A 97 -10.62 -0.67 -22.85
C ALA A 97 -9.15 -0.54 -23.30
N LYS A 98 -8.81 0.53 -24.02
CA LYS A 98 -7.42 0.81 -24.42
C LYS A 98 -6.53 1.08 -23.22
N THR A 99 -6.98 1.88 -22.26
CA THR A 99 -6.25 2.19 -21.03
C THR A 99 -6.00 0.93 -20.22
N LEU A 100 -7.02 0.09 -20.06
CA LEU A 100 -6.90 -1.19 -19.34
C LEU A 100 -5.91 -2.13 -20.03
N PHE A 101 -5.96 -2.24 -21.37
CA PHE A 101 -5.00 -3.04 -22.11
C PHE A 101 -3.55 -2.58 -21.88
N TRP A 102 -3.28 -1.28 -22.02
CA TRP A 102 -1.95 -0.73 -21.78
C TRP A 102 -1.51 -0.84 -20.32
N PHE A 103 -2.43 -0.66 -19.38
CA PHE A 103 -2.17 -0.85 -17.95
C PHE A 103 -1.78 -2.30 -17.63
N LEU A 104 -2.54 -3.27 -18.12
CA LEU A 104 -2.23 -4.69 -17.94
C LEU A 104 -0.91 -5.09 -18.60
N LEU A 105 -0.65 -4.59 -19.80
CA LEU A 105 0.62 -4.83 -20.50
C LEU A 105 1.80 -4.26 -19.71
N CYS A 106 1.73 -3.01 -19.25
CA CYS A 106 2.78 -2.42 -18.45
C CYS A 106 2.95 -3.14 -17.10
N SER A 107 1.86 -3.57 -16.46
CA SER A 107 1.91 -4.35 -15.22
C SER A 107 2.58 -5.71 -15.43
N PHE A 108 2.26 -6.39 -16.53
CA PHE A 108 2.89 -7.66 -16.90
C PHE A 108 4.40 -7.50 -17.15
N LEU A 109 4.80 -6.45 -17.90
CA LEU A 109 6.21 -6.14 -18.13
C LEU A 109 6.95 -5.82 -16.82
N ALA A 110 6.31 -5.06 -15.91
CA ALA A 110 6.87 -4.76 -14.61
C ALA A 110 7.07 -6.02 -13.75
N LEU A 111 6.10 -6.93 -13.75
CA LEU A 111 6.19 -8.22 -13.06
C LEU A 111 7.29 -9.11 -13.61
N LEU A 112 7.43 -9.19 -14.94
CA LEU A 112 8.53 -9.92 -15.57
C LEU A 112 9.89 -9.35 -15.18
N LEU A 113 10.04 -8.02 -15.26
CA LEU A 113 11.28 -7.36 -14.89
C LEU A 113 11.61 -7.59 -13.41
N ALA A 114 10.64 -7.41 -12.52
CA ALA A 114 10.80 -7.64 -11.09
C ALA A 114 11.13 -9.10 -10.78
N GLY A 115 10.49 -10.06 -11.46
CA GLY A 115 10.76 -11.48 -11.32
C GLY A 115 12.18 -11.86 -11.77
N CYS A 116 12.62 -11.35 -12.92
CA CYS A 116 13.98 -11.60 -13.42
C CYS A 116 15.06 -11.03 -12.50
N VAL A 117 14.89 -9.78 -12.05
CA VAL A 117 15.87 -9.16 -11.15
C VAL A 117 15.78 -9.77 -9.75
N GLY A 118 14.59 -10.06 -9.24
CA GLY A 118 14.39 -10.73 -7.96
C GLY A 118 15.04 -12.12 -7.95
N TYR A 119 14.88 -12.90 -9.01
CA TYR A 119 15.55 -14.19 -9.16
C TYR A 119 17.08 -14.04 -9.24
N GLY A 120 17.55 -13.05 -10.00
CA GLY A 120 18.98 -12.76 -10.12
C GLY A 120 19.61 -12.37 -8.77
N THR A 121 18.97 -11.48 -8.02
CA THR A 121 19.44 -11.07 -6.67
C THR A 121 19.38 -12.21 -5.67
N TYR A 122 18.37 -13.08 -5.77
CA TYR A 122 18.29 -14.29 -4.96
C TYR A 122 19.43 -15.27 -5.29
N SER A 123 19.70 -15.52 -6.57
CA SER A 123 20.78 -16.42 -7.01
C SER A 123 22.18 -15.90 -6.64
N MET A 124 22.35 -14.60 -6.49
CA MET A 124 23.58 -13.96 -5.98
C MET A 124 23.73 -14.06 -4.46
N GLY A 125 22.79 -14.66 -3.75
CA GLY A 125 22.84 -14.81 -2.30
C GLY A 125 22.61 -13.52 -1.50
N LEU A 126 22.11 -12.45 -2.13
CA LEU A 126 21.90 -11.16 -1.46
C LEU A 126 20.75 -11.21 -0.43
N PHE A 127 19.90 -12.24 -0.51
CA PHE A 127 18.79 -12.50 0.41
C PHE A 127 19.04 -13.71 1.33
N ASN A 128 20.27 -14.27 1.36
CA ASN A 128 20.60 -15.42 2.18
C ASN A 128 20.77 -15.01 3.66
N THR A 129 19.66 -14.70 4.28
CA THR A 129 19.54 -14.69 5.74
C THR A 129 18.46 -15.67 6.13
N HIS A 130 18.84 -16.70 6.87
CA HIS A 130 17.88 -17.54 7.57
C HIS A 130 17.21 -16.64 8.62
N ILE A 131 16.01 -16.20 8.33
CA ILE A 131 15.18 -15.49 9.30
C ILE A 131 14.48 -16.55 10.12
N GLU A 132 15.15 -17.02 11.20
CA GLU A 132 14.51 -17.83 12.22
C GLU A 132 13.38 -16.99 12.83
N GLY A 133 12.14 -17.47 12.70
CA GLY A 133 10.96 -16.81 13.30
C GLY A 133 10.11 -15.91 12.39
N LEU A 134 10.40 -15.80 11.10
CA LEU A 134 9.29 -15.54 10.18
C LEU A 134 8.43 -16.81 10.21
N ALA A 135 7.22 -16.70 10.80
CA ALA A 135 6.17 -17.66 10.49
C ALA A 135 6.26 -17.89 8.98
N GLU A 136 6.47 -19.15 8.59
CA GLU A 136 6.41 -19.53 7.17
C GLU A 136 5.26 -18.74 6.62
N ALA A 137 5.54 -17.85 5.66
CA ALA A 137 4.49 -17.10 5.03
C ALA A 137 3.48 -18.18 4.69
N SER A 138 2.39 -18.22 5.44
CA SER A 138 1.31 -19.16 5.20
C SER A 138 0.81 -18.79 3.84
N GLY A 139 1.55 -19.24 2.85
CA GLY A 139 1.14 -19.27 1.48
C GLY A 139 -0.18 -19.99 1.58
N SER A 140 -1.26 -19.22 1.39
CA SER A 140 -2.59 -19.81 1.33
C SER A 140 -2.44 -20.99 0.39
N THR A 141 -2.46 -22.20 0.97
CA THR A 141 -2.31 -23.45 0.27
C THR A 141 -3.23 -23.39 -0.94
N GLY A 142 -2.64 -23.15 -2.11
CA GLY A 142 -3.20 -23.44 -3.41
C GLY A 142 -4.67 -23.10 -3.66
N SER A 143 -5.17 -21.94 -3.23
CA SER A 143 -6.47 -21.51 -3.74
C SER A 143 -6.29 -21.21 -5.22
N ASN A 144 -7.08 -21.89 -6.07
CA ASN A 144 -7.06 -21.68 -7.51
C ASN A 144 -7.11 -20.16 -7.80
N PRO A 145 -6.15 -19.59 -8.57
CA PRO A 145 -6.15 -18.16 -8.90
C PRO A 145 -7.49 -17.67 -9.50
N LEU A 146 -8.24 -18.56 -10.14
CA LEU A 146 -9.57 -18.26 -10.68
C LEU A 146 -10.61 -17.95 -9.59
N ASN A 147 -10.37 -18.32 -8.33
CA ASN A 147 -11.23 -17.90 -7.22
C ASN A 147 -11.27 -16.38 -7.05
N VAL A 148 -10.20 -15.68 -7.43
CA VAL A 148 -10.19 -14.22 -7.43
C VAL A 148 -11.25 -13.69 -8.40
N VAL A 149 -11.39 -14.31 -9.56
CA VAL A 149 -12.39 -13.93 -10.59
C VAL A 149 -13.81 -14.18 -10.07
N LEU A 150 -14.04 -15.32 -9.42
CA LEU A 150 -15.35 -15.64 -8.83
C LEU A 150 -15.72 -14.67 -7.71
N ASN A 151 -14.74 -14.24 -6.93
CA ASN A 151 -14.93 -13.33 -5.80
C ASN A 151 -15.04 -11.85 -6.21
N ILE A 152 -14.91 -11.49 -7.49
CA ILE A 152 -15.19 -10.12 -7.97
C ILE A 152 -16.63 -9.75 -7.69
N ILE A 153 -17.59 -10.67 -7.98
CA ILE A 153 -19.01 -10.44 -7.76
C ILE A 153 -19.39 -11.00 -6.40
N PRO A 154 -19.67 -10.15 -5.41
CA PRO A 154 -20.03 -10.62 -4.09
C PRO A 154 -21.44 -11.22 -4.08
N SER A 155 -21.62 -12.31 -3.35
CA SER A 155 -22.96 -12.90 -3.12
C SER A 155 -23.82 -12.07 -2.15
N ASN A 156 -23.18 -11.21 -1.35
CA ASN A 156 -23.84 -10.35 -0.39
C ASN A 156 -23.09 -9.03 -0.26
N ILE A 157 -23.83 -7.92 -0.27
CA ILE A 157 -23.26 -6.58 -0.15
C ILE A 157 -22.55 -6.37 1.19
N VAL A 158 -23.06 -6.96 2.26
CA VAL A 158 -22.49 -6.84 3.61
C VAL A 158 -21.12 -7.51 3.68
N THR A 159 -20.95 -8.66 3.05
CA THR A 159 -19.64 -9.35 3.01
C THR A 159 -18.60 -8.56 2.21
N ALA A 160 -19.02 -7.86 1.16
CA ALA A 160 -18.13 -7.00 0.38
C ALA A 160 -17.60 -5.81 1.20
N PHE A 161 -18.40 -5.28 2.13
CA PHE A 161 -17.99 -4.18 3.01
C PHE A 161 -17.36 -4.66 4.34
N GLY A 162 -17.51 -5.94 4.68
CA GLY A 162 -17.09 -6.50 5.97
C GLY A 162 -15.61 -6.88 6.07
N SER A 163 -14.85 -6.85 4.97
CA SER A 163 -13.45 -7.27 4.96
C SER A 163 -12.60 -6.46 3.99
N ASN A 164 -11.43 -6.01 4.45
CA ASN A 164 -10.45 -5.36 3.58
C ASN A 164 -9.86 -6.32 2.53
N GLY A 165 -9.98 -7.64 2.70
CA GLY A 165 -9.65 -8.61 1.66
C GLY A 165 -10.64 -8.61 0.49
N ALA A 166 -11.85 -8.02 0.67
CA ALA A 166 -12.90 -7.93 -0.33
C ALA A 166 -12.93 -6.58 -1.09
N VAL A 167 -11.80 -5.83 -1.12
CA VAL A 167 -11.73 -4.54 -1.84
C VAL A 167 -12.18 -4.68 -3.29
N LEU A 168 -11.81 -5.75 -3.97
CA LEU A 168 -12.18 -5.99 -5.37
C LEU A 168 -13.70 -6.12 -5.55
N SER A 169 -14.37 -6.78 -4.62
CA SER A 169 -15.84 -6.88 -4.59
C SER A 169 -16.49 -5.52 -4.32
N SER A 170 -15.90 -4.72 -3.42
CA SER A 170 -16.35 -3.34 -3.16
C SER A 170 -16.18 -2.43 -4.39
N VAL A 171 -15.08 -2.58 -5.14
CA VAL A 171 -14.87 -1.90 -6.42
C VAL A 171 -15.94 -2.30 -7.43
N PHE A 172 -16.24 -3.59 -7.56
CA PHE A 172 -17.30 -4.06 -8.45
C PHE A 172 -18.66 -3.41 -8.11
N LEU A 173 -19.02 -3.38 -6.84
CA LEU A 173 -20.27 -2.72 -6.39
C LEU A 173 -20.24 -1.22 -6.67
N ALA A 174 -19.10 -0.56 -6.46
CA ALA A 174 -18.95 0.86 -6.76
C ALA A 174 -19.13 1.16 -8.25
N VAL A 175 -18.55 0.32 -9.12
CA VAL A 175 -18.73 0.39 -10.56
C VAL A 175 -20.20 0.17 -10.95
N ALA A 176 -20.83 -0.86 -10.43
CA ALA A 176 -22.24 -1.18 -10.72
C ALA A 176 -23.18 -0.04 -10.30
N ILE A 177 -22.98 0.53 -9.12
CA ILE A 177 -23.77 1.69 -8.65
C ILE A 177 -23.47 2.93 -9.47
N GLY A 178 -22.20 3.21 -9.76
CA GLY A 178 -21.81 4.34 -10.60
C GLY A 178 -22.43 4.30 -12.00
N LEU A 179 -22.41 3.13 -12.67
CA LEU A 179 -23.06 2.92 -13.97
C LEU A 179 -24.57 3.06 -13.87
N SER A 180 -25.19 2.53 -12.81
CA SER A 180 -26.63 2.67 -12.58
C SER A 180 -27.03 4.12 -12.36
N MET A 181 -26.27 4.88 -11.58
CA MET A 181 -26.48 6.32 -11.39
C MET A 181 -26.36 7.09 -12.71
N ASN A 182 -25.41 6.70 -13.54
CA ASN A 182 -25.23 7.32 -14.86
C ASN A 182 -26.44 7.03 -15.77
N THR A 183 -26.89 5.78 -15.82
CA THR A 183 -28.05 5.37 -16.64
C THR A 183 -29.36 6.03 -16.20
N LEU A 184 -29.56 6.21 -14.91
CA LEU A 184 -30.77 6.87 -14.36
C LEU A 184 -30.77 8.39 -14.60
N GLY A 185 -29.59 8.97 -14.82
CA GLY A 185 -29.41 10.42 -15.03
C GLY A 185 -29.31 11.21 -13.72
N GLU A 186 -28.80 12.43 -13.87
CA GLU A 186 -28.44 13.28 -12.74
C GLU A 186 -29.66 13.68 -11.89
N SER A 187 -30.77 14.02 -12.52
CA SER A 187 -31.99 14.48 -11.83
C SER A 187 -32.57 13.42 -10.87
N ARG A 188 -32.49 12.14 -11.23
CA ARG A 188 -33.03 11.05 -10.41
C ARG A 188 -32.05 10.59 -9.33
N THR A 189 -30.77 10.82 -9.52
CA THR A 189 -29.70 10.34 -8.62
C THR A 189 -29.05 11.46 -7.81
N ALA A 190 -29.53 12.70 -7.89
CA ALA A 190 -28.97 13.86 -7.23
C ALA A 190 -28.78 13.63 -5.70
N THR A 191 -29.78 13.09 -5.02
CA THR A 191 -29.71 12.81 -3.58
C THR A 191 -28.64 11.75 -3.25
N LEU A 192 -28.58 10.67 -4.05
CA LEU A 192 -27.59 9.63 -3.86
C LEU A 192 -26.15 10.13 -4.11
N ARG A 193 -25.98 10.92 -5.15
CA ARG A 193 -24.67 11.57 -5.46
C ARG A 193 -24.22 12.47 -4.33
N ARG A 194 -25.14 13.28 -3.82
CA ARG A 194 -24.89 14.18 -2.71
C ARG A 194 -24.51 13.39 -1.44
N LEU A 195 -25.28 12.34 -1.11
CA LEU A 195 -25.01 11.47 0.04
C LEU A 195 -23.62 10.81 -0.06
N LEU A 196 -23.29 10.23 -1.22
CA LEU A 196 -21.97 9.62 -1.44
C LEU A 196 -20.84 10.65 -1.34
N GLY A 197 -21.07 11.88 -1.82
CA GLY A 197 -20.13 12.99 -1.70
C GLY A 197 -19.89 13.37 -0.24
N GLU A 198 -20.96 13.59 0.51
CA GLU A 198 -20.87 13.93 1.94
C GLU A 198 -20.20 12.82 2.76
N VAL A 199 -20.51 11.56 2.49
CA VAL A 199 -19.85 10.41 3.12
C VAL A 199 -18.35 10.39 2.77
N ASN A 200 -18.00 10.61 1.49
CA ASN A 200 -16.60 10.68 1.07
C ASN A 200 -15.84 11.80 1.79
N ASP A 201 -16.43 12.97 1.93
CA ASP A 201 -15.82 14.11 2.62
C ASP A 201 -15.59 13.81 4.10
N VAL A 202 -16.56 13.20 4.78
CA VAL A 202 -16.41 12.75 6.17
C VAL A 202 -15.27 11.75 6.32
N VAL A 203 -15.20 10.78 5.42
CA VAL A 203 -14.14 9.76 5.41
C VAL A 203 -12.76 10.40 5.19
N VAL A 204 -12.66 11.35 4.27
CA VAL A 204 -11.40 12.09 3.99
C VAL A 204 -10.98 12.94 5.20
N VAL A 205 -11.91 13.62 5.87
CA VAL A 205 -11.63 14.38 7.10
C VAL A 205 -11.10 13.44 8.19
N PHE A 206 -11.74 12.29 8.38
CA PHE A 206 -11.30 11.31 9.35
C PHE A 206 -9.92 10.73 9.01
N LEU A 207 -9.66 10.40 7.74
CA LEU A 207 -8.34 9.96 7.28
C LEU A 207 -7.27 11.01 7.57
N ASN A 208 -7.54 12.28 7.23
CA ASN A 208 -6.61 13.38 7.47
C ASN A 208 -6.34 13.57 8.96
N PHE A 209 -7.33 13.40 9.82
CA PHE A 209 -7.17 13.44 11.28
C PHE A 209 -6.22 12.34 11.75
N ILE A 210 -6.41 11.09 11.31
CA ILE A 210 -5.53 9.96 11.63
C ILE A 210 -4.10 10.23 11.16
N VAL A 211 -3.93 10.61 9.90
CA VAL A 211 -2.60 10.81 9.29
C VAL A 211 -1.88 12.01 9.91
N SER A 212 -2.57 13.10 10.20
CA SER A 212 -1.93 14.31 10.72
C SER A 212 -1.53 14.20 12.18
N ASN A 213 -2.33 13.50 13.00
CA ASN A 213 -2.14 13.47 14.46
C ASN A 213 -1.48 12.16 14.93
N PHE A 214 -1.88 11.01 14.38
CA PHE A 214 -1.40 9.72 14.86
C PHE A 214 -0.24 9.15 14.06
N ALA A 215 -0.15 9.42 12.75
CA ALA A 215 0.90 8.82 11.93
C ALA A 215 2.33 9.16 12.40
N PRO A 216 2.68 10.40 12.81
CA PRO A 216 4.03 10.65 13.30
C PRO A 216 4.39 9.78 14.50
N PHE A 217 3.45 9.60 15.42
CA PHE A 217 3.65 8.77 16.62
C PHE A 217 3.71 7.28 16.27
N ALA A 218 2.81 6.81 15.41
CA ALA A 218 2.79 5.44 14.95
C ALA A 218 4.06 5.06 14.17
N VAL A 219 4.56 5.95 13.32
CA VAL A 219 5.83 5.75 12.59
C VAL A 219 7.00 5.60 13.55
N PHE A 220 7.08 6.46 14.58
CA PHE A 220 8.09 6.34 15.63
C PHE A 220 8.03 4.96 16.30
N VAL A 221 6.86 4.56 16.74
CA VAL A 221 6.63 3.31 17.48
C VAL A 221 6.92 2.08 16.62
N LEU A 222 6.40 2.05 15.39
CA LEU A 222 6.58 0.93 14.46
C LEU A 222 8.05 0.76 14.05
N LEU A 223 8.74 1.86 13.73
CA LEU A 223 10.17 1.81 13.42
C LEU A 223 10.98 1.32 14.61
N THR A 224 10.77 1.91 15.79
CA THR A 224 11.48 1.49 17.00
C THR A 224 11.30 0.01 17.25
N ARG A 225 10.06 -0.50 17.15
CA ARG A 225 9.74 -1.92 17.32
C ARG A 225 10.48 -2.80 16.31
N THR A 226 10.45 -2.42 15.03
CA THR A 226 11.08 -3.21 13.95
C THR A 226 12.57 -3.37 14.19
N PHE A 227 13.28 -2.30 14.49
CA PHE A 227 14.71 -2.36 14.77
C PHE A 227 15.04 -3.11 16.07
N ALA A 228 14.25 -2.91 17.13
CA ALA A 228 14.44 -3.58 18.42
C ALA A 228 14.30 -5.11 18.31
N ILE A 229 13.32 -5.59 17.54
CA ILE A 229 13.04 -7.03 17.42
C ILE A 229 13.99 -7.72 16.43
N TYR A 230 14.17 -7.14 15.24
CA TYR A 230 14.80 -7.87 14.13
C TYR A 230 16.33 -7.73 14.07
N GLY A 231 16.94 -6.69 14.67
CA GLY A 231 18.39 -6.50 14.67
C GLY A 231 18.99 -6.12 13.31
N ILE A 232 20.34 -5.99 13.26
CA ILE A 232 21.06 -5.56 12.04
C ILE A 232 21.03 -6.65 10.94
N ASP A 233 21.10 -7.91 11.30
CA ASP A 233 21.19 -9.01 10.34
C ASP A 233 19.94 -9.08 9.44
N HIS A 234 18.78 -8.70 9.97
CA HIS A 234 17.54 -8.63 9.21
C HIS A 234 17.38 -7.34 8.41
N LEU A 235 18.13 -6.28 8.76
CA LEU A 235 18.11 -5.02 8.03
C LEU A 235 18.85 -5.09 6.71
N LYS A 236 19.90 -5.89 6.62
CA LYS A 236 20.69 -6.04 5.40
C LYS A 236 19.86 -6.50 4.21
N PRO A 237 19.08 -7.60 4.29
CA PRO A 237 18.17 -8.00 3.19
C PRO A 237 17.08 -6.96 2.93
N ALA A 238 16.55 -6.31 3.97
CA ALA A 238 15.55 -5.26 3.81
C ALA A 238 16.11 -4.04 3.04
N LEU A 239 17.34 -3.62 3.35
CA LEU A 239 18.03 -2.55 2.60
C LEU A 239 18.28 -2.96 1.14
N VAL A 240 18.75 -4.18 0.90
CA VAL A 240 18.92 -4.71 -0.46
C VAL A 240 17.59 -4.67 -1.21
N TYR A 241 16.51 -5.13 -0.59
CA TYR A 241 15.18 -5.07 -1.19
C TYR A 241 14.76 -3.64 -1.54
N VAL A 242 14.92 -2.70 -0.63
CA VAL A 242 14.57 -1.28 -0.87
C VAL A 242 15.39 -0.70 -2.01
N VAL A 243 16.71 -0.90 -1.99
CA VAL A 243 17.60 -0.37 -3.06
C VAL A 243 17.25 -0.97 -4.41
N VAL A 244 17.10 -2.29 -4.48
CA VAL A 244 16.73 -2.99 -5.73
C VAL A 244 15.37 -2.51 -6.23
N THR A 245 14.39 -2.38 -5.34
CA THR A 245 13.04 -1.89 -5.70
C THR A 245 13.09 -0.45 -6.23
N VAL A 246 13.81 0.44 -5.56
CA VAL A 246 13.93 1.84 -6.00
C VAL A 246 14.62 1.92 -7.35
N VAL A 247 15.71 1.19 -7.55
CA VAL A 247 16.43 1.14 -8.85
C VAL A 247 15.52 0.58 -9.94
N LEU A 248 14.76 -0.48 -9.67
CA LEU A 248 13.81 -1.05 -10.62
C LEU A 248 12.68 -0.08 -10.99
N LEU A 249 12.10 0.61 -10.01
CA LEU A 249 11.06 1.60 -10.26
C LEU A 249 11.58 2.76 -11.11
N LEU A 250 12.78 3.25 -10.83
CA LEU A 250 13.41 4.29 -11.64
C LEU A 250 13.75 3.80 -13.04
N ALA A 251 14.28 2.58 -13.18
CA ALA A 251 14.57 1.98 -14.48
C ALA A 251 13.26 1.78 -15.29
N PHE A 252 12.18 1.35 -14.65
CA PHE A 252 10.89 1.20 -15.30
C PHE A 252 10.33 2.55 -15.76
N LEU A 253 10.44 3.59 -14.94
CA LEU A 253 9.99 4.93 -15.26
C LEU A 253 10.78 5.54 -16.43
N VAL A 254 12.12 5.39 -16.43
CA VAL A 254 13.02 6.10 -17.37
C VAL A 254 13.28 5.30 -18.64
N ILE A 255 13.16 3.97 -18.60
CA ILE A 255 13.47 3.08 -19.73
C ILE A 255 12.20 2.43 -20.27
N ALA A 256 11.44 1.71 -19.43
CA ALA A 256 10.34 0.88 -19.89
C ALA A 256 9.16 1.71 -20.41
N TYR A 257 8.72 2.74 -19.69
CA TYR A 257 7.63 3.60 -20.17
C TYR A 257 7.98 4.33 -21.47
N PRO A 258 9.14 5.00 -21.63
CA PRO A 258 9.52 5.60 -22.89
C PRO A 258 9.62 4.60 -24.04
N LEU A 259 10.11 3.39 -23.78
CA LEU A 259 10.18 2.32 -24.79
C LEU A 259 8.77 1.89 -25.24
N VAL A 260 7.85 1.66 -24.29
CA VAL A 260 6.46 1.32 -24.59
C VAL A 260 5.79 2.42 -25.44
N ILE A 261 6.05 3.68 -25.15
CA ILE A 261 5.52 4.82 -25.91
C ILE A 261 6.14 4.94 -27.28
N ALA A 262 7.44 4.73 -27.40
CA ALA A 262 8.11 4.73 -28.70
C ALA A 262 7.59 3.63 -29.61
N LEU A 263 7.41 2.41 -29.10
CA LEU A 263 6.95 1.26 -29.88
C LEU A 263 5.43 1.26 -30.09
N GLY A 264 4.66 1.60 -29.08
CA GLY A 264 3.20 1.53 -29.11
C GLY A 264 2.53 2.76 -29.73
N ALA A 265 2.97 3.95 -29.37
CA ALA A 265 2.41 5.21 -29.85
C ALA A 265 3.24 5.87 -30.95
N LYS A 266 4.44 5.34 -31.24
CA LYS A 266 5.40 5.91 -32.22
C LYS A 266 5.75 7.36 -31.93
N LEU A 267 5.72 7.76 -30.65
CA LEU A 267 6.07 9.11 -30.19
C LEU A 267 7.53 9.17 -29.75
N ASN A 268 8.13 10.36 -29.82
CA ASN A 268 9.52 10.56 -29.36
C ASN A 268 9.59 10.44 -27.82
N PRO A 269 10.35 9.47 -27.29
CA PRO A 269 10.44 9.22 -25.85
C PRO A 269 11.05 10.39 -25.07
N PHE A 270 12.00 11.13 -25.64
CA PHE A 270 12.61 12.28 -24.96
C PHE A 270 11.63 13.44 -24.80
N THR A 271 10.81 13.69 -25.82
CA THR A 271 9.76 14.72 -25.75
C THR A 271 8.69 14.33 -24.72
N PHE A 272 8.39 13.05 -24.64
CA PHE A 272 7.46 12.52 -23.63
C PHE A 272 8.01 12.72 -22.21
N ILE A 273 9.22 12.24 -21.92
CA ILE A 273 9.85 12.41 -20.59
C ILE A 273 9.85 13.87 -20.16
N ARG A 274 10.25 14.77 -21.08
CA ARG A 274 10.29 16.22 -20.80
C ARG A 274 8.91 16.78 -20.45
N LYS A 275 7.86 16.32 -21.12
CA LYS A 275 6.49 16.77 -20.86
C LYS A 275 5.94 16.24 -19.53
N ILE A 276 6.21 14.97 -19.19
CA ILE A 276 5.69 14.37 -17.95
C ILE A 276 6.53 14.68 -16.72
N ALA A 277 7.74 15.24 -16.87
CA ALA A 277 8.66 15.47 -15.74
C ALA A 277 8.00 16.26 -14.59
N ASN A 278 7.30 17.35 -14.92
CA ASN A 278 6.61 18.16 -13.91
C ASN A 278 5.49 17.37 -13.20
N VAL A 279 4.73 16.57 -13.97
CA VAL A 279 3.65 15.73 -13.43
C VAL A 279 4.23 14.62 -12.55
N ALA A 280 5.35 14.01 -12.96
CA ALA A 280 6.03 12.97 -12.20
C ALA A 280 6.59 13.52 -10.88
N VAL A 281 7.25 14.69 -10.90
CA VAL A 281 7.76 15.36 -9.69
C VAL A 281 6.62 15.73 -8.75
N PHE A 282 5.52 16.26 -9.28
CA PHE A 282 4.35 16.61 -8.48
C PHE A 282 3.69 15.36 -7.87
N GLY A 283 3.50 14.29 -8.66
CA GLY A 283 2.98 13.01 -8.18
C GLY A 283 3.86 12.38 -7.11
N PHE A 284 5.18 12.44 -7.29
CA PHE A 284 6.14 11.97 -6.30
C PHE A 284 6.05 12.79 -5.00
N SER A 285 6.01 14.12 -5.09
CA SER A 285 5.99 15.00 -3.92
C SER A 285 4.69 14.92 -3.12
N THR A 286 3.56 14.68 -3.80
CA THR A 286 2.25 14.55 -3.18
C THR A 286 1.90 13.11 -2.79
N SER A 287 2.64 12.12 -3.29
CA SER A 287 2.32 10.69 -3.16
C SER A 287 0.88 10.36 -3.59
N SER A 288 0.32 11.15 -4.51
CA SER A 288 -1.08 11.04 -4.95
C SER A 288 -1.20 11.15 -6.46
N SER A 289 -1.62 10.08 -7.10
CA SER A 289 -1.93 10.08 -8.54
C SER A 289 -3.15 10.96 -8.88
N ALA A 290 -4.12 11.04 -7.97
CA ALA A 290 -5.30 11.89 -8.16
C ALA A 290 -4.94 13.39 -8.17
N ALA A 291 -3.98 13.80 -7.36
CA ALA A 291 -3.52 15.19 -7.32
C ALA A 291 -2.83 15.63 -8.63
N THR A 292 -2.37 14.68 -9.46
CA THR A 292 -1.73 14.99 -10.74
C THR A 292 -2.72 15.24 -11.89
N LEU A 293 -4.00 14.91 -11.71
CA LEU A 293 -5.01 15.04 -12.76
C LEU A 293 -5.07 16.44 -13.41
N PRO A 294 -5.06 17.55 -12.64
CA PRO A 294 -5.10 18.89 -13.24
C PRO A 294 -3.86 19.26 -14.06
N LEU A 295 -2.74 18.56 -13.84
CA LEU A 295 -1.48 18.80 -14.55
C LEU A 295 -1.35 17.96 -15.83
N ASN A 296 -2.24 17.01 -16.05
CA ASN A 296 -2.27 16.14 -17.22
C ASN A 296 -3.12 16.72 -18.38
N ILE A 297 -3.78 17.83 -18.15
CA ILE A 297 -4.57 18.57 -19.11
C ILE A 297 -3.74 19.71 -19.66
#